data_80bf911cbe5c4dc17b77ebbedac07b34
#
_entry.id   80bf911cbe5c4dc17b77ebbedac07b34
#
_cell.length_a   1.000
_cell.length_b   1.000
_cell.length_c   1.000
_cell.angle_alpha   90.00
_cell.angle_beta   90.00
_cell.angle_gamma   90.00
#
_symmetry.space_group_name_H-M   'P 1'
#
loop_
_entity.id
_entity.type
_entity.pdbx_description
1 polymer ?
#
loop_
_entity_poly.entity_id
_entity_poly.type
_entity_poly.pdbx_seq_one_letter_code
_entity_poly.pdbx_strand_id
1 'polypeptide(L)'
;MELRQFFTEDGIKLELDGSAKDDILKELISLLKLDEKSEGMLYKMLKRRENLGSTGIGRGIAIPHCRSLVVNKLRVAFGRKPAGVDFKAIDEEPVFFFFLIVAPPLEVSNQYLPVLGKIAQFSKEPDVPQRLLSLTQPAQFLALLEEKGV
;
A
#
# COMPACT_ATOMS: atom_id res chain seq x y z
N MET A 1 13.52 2.73 -13.24
CA MET A 1 12.71 2.95 -12.02
C MET A 1 12.51 1.63 -11.30
N GLU A 2 12.90 1.57 -10.03
CA GLU A 2 12.76 0.38 -9.19
C GLU A 2 11.83 0.71 -8.01
N LEU A 3 10.92 -0.20 -7.67
CA LEU A 3 9.97 0.02 -6.58
C LEU A 3 10.65 0.32 -5.25
N ARG A 4 11.74 -0.37 -4.94
CA ARG A 4 12.40 -0.20 -3.65
C ARG A 4 12.91 1.23 -3.43
N GLN A 5 13.07 2.02 -4.49
CA GLN A 5 13.49 3.42 -4.38
C GLN A 5 12.45 4.28 -3.67
N PHE A 6 11.19 3.85 -3.69
CA PHE A 6 10.08 4.60 -3.09
C PHE A 6 9.78 4.19 -1.66
N PHE A 7 10.24 3.01 -1.23
CA PHE A 7 9.97 2.49 0.11
C PHE A 7 11.13 2.74 1.04
N THR A 8 10.82 3.06 2.30
CA THR A 8 11.81 3.12 3.40
C THR A 8 11.40 2.12 4.46
N GLU A 9 12.35 1.68 5.29
CA GLU A 9 12.01 0.72 6.35
C GLU A 9 10.96 1.27 7.30
N ASP A 10 10.98 2.58 7.57
CA ASP A 10 9.98 3.24 8.42
C ASP A 10 8.57 3.22 7.81
N GLY A 11 8.47 3.08 6.51
CA GLY A 11 7.21 2.98 5.80
C GLY A 11 6.72 1.56 5.59
N ILE A 12 7.32 0.59 6.28
CA ILE A 12 6.98 -0.83 6.17
C ILE A 12 6.60 -1.34 7.56
N LYS A 13 5.34 -1.78 7.73
CA LYS A 13 4.85 -2.30 9.01
C LYS A 13 4.33 -3.71 8.83
N LEU A 14 5.03 -4.70 9.37
CA LEU A 14 4.74 -6.11 9.18
C LEU A 14 3.63 -6.64 10.08
N GLU A 15 3.21 -5.87 11.09
CA GLU A 15 2.10 -6.25 11.98
C GLU A 15 1.22 -5.03 12.23
N LEU A 16 0.23 -4.85 11.34
CA LEU A 16 -0.77 -3.80 11.53
C LEU A 16 -1.66 -4.13 12.72
N ASP A 17 -1.99 -3.12 13.52
CA ASP A 17 -2.80 -3.29 14.71
C ASP A 17 -4.30 -3.30 14.42
N GLY A 18 -4.74 -2.54 13.41
CA GLY A 18 -6.14 -2.42 13.07
C GLY A 18 -6.75 -3.73 12.59
N SER A 19 -8.06 -3.87 12.74
CA SER A 19 -8.78 -5.07 12.31
C SER A 19 -9.91 -4.78 11.33
N ALA A 20 -10.27 -3.49 11.14
CA ALA A 20 -11.28 -3.09 10.18
C ALA A 20 -10.64 -2.24 9.07
N LYS A 21 -11.29 -2.20 7.91
CA LYS A 21 -10.79 -1.48 6.74
C LYS A 21 -10.39 -0.03 7.06
N ASP A 22 -11.24 0.70 7.76
CA ASP A 22 -10.98 2.10 8.09
C ASP A 22 -9.75 2.26 8.98
N ASP A 23 -9.56 1.37 9.96
CA ASP A 23 -8.41 1.38 10.85
C ASP A 23 -7.13 1.11 10.08
N ILE A 24 -7.18 0.18 9.14
CA ILE A 24 -6.03 -0.16 8.29
C ILE A 24 -5.62 1.04 7.44
N LEU A 25 -6.59 1.73 6.84
CA LEU A 25 -6.30 2.92 6.04
C LEU A 25 -5.61 3.99 6.88
N LYS A 26 -6.11 4.25 8.09
CA LYS A 26 -5.51 5.24 8.98
C LYS A 26 -4.10 4.85 9.40
N GLU A 27 -3.89 3.58 9.67
CA GLU A 27 -2.59 3.08 10.10
C GLU A 27 -1.56 3.16 8.96
N LEU A 28 -1.95 2.84 7.74
CA LEU A 28 -1.08 3.01 6.57
C LEU A 28 -0.70 4.47 6.36
N ILE A 29 -1.67 5.37 6.50
CA ILE A 29 -1.42 6.81 6.37
C ILE A 29 -0.40 7.26 7.41
N SER A 30 -0.47 6.75 8.64
CA SER A 30 0.46 7.12 9.70
C SER A 30 1.92 6.82 9.35
N LEU A 31 2.15 5.84 8.48
CA LEU A 31 3.50 5.49 8.05
C LEU A 31 4.14 6.57 7.16
N LEU A 32 3.35 7.47 6.59
CA LEU A 32 3.85 8.58 5.78
C LEU A 32 4.35 9.74 6.63
N LYS A 33 4.06 9.74 7.93
CA LYS A 33 4.51 10.76 8.90
C LYS A 33 4.12 12.17 8.50
N LEU A 34 2.85 12.32 8.08
CA LEU A 34 2.26 13.62 7.79
C LEU A 34 1.75 14.28 9.08
N ASP A 35 1.45 15.58 9.02
CA ASP A 35 0.78 16.23 10.14
C ASP A 35 -0.67 15.75 10.28
N GLU A 36 -1.28 15.99 11.45
CA GLU A 36 -2.61 15.46 11.74
C GLU A 36 -3.68 15.95 10.76
N LYS A 37 -3.62 17.21 10.37
CA LYS A 37 -4.57 17.77 9.42
C LYS A 37 -4.46 17.09 8.05
N SER A 38 -3.24 16.89 7.57
CA SER A 38 -2.97 16.22 6.29
C SER A 38 -3.42 14.77 6.34
N GLU A 39 -3.20 14.08 7.46
CA GLU A 39 -3.67 12.70 7.63
C GLU A 39 -5.19 12.61 7.49
N GLY A 40 -5.91 13.54 8.13
CA GLY A 40 -7.37 13.57 8.04
C GLY A 40 -7.87 13.81 6.62
N MET A 41 -7.22 14.73 5.91
CA MET A 41 -7.56 15.02 4.51
C MET A 41 -7.31 13.81 3.62
N LEU A 42 -6.15 13.17 3.79
CA LEU A 42 -5.79 12.00 3.00
C LEU A 42 -6.74 10.83 3.27
N TYR A 43 -7.09 10.61 4.53
CA TYR A 43 -8.04 9.56 4.89
C TYR A 43 -9.37 9.74 4.15
N LYS A 44 -9.90 10.97 4.12
CA LYS A 44 -11.17 11.25 3.43
C LYS A 44 -11.08 10.92 1.94
N MET A 45 -9.96 11.24 1.31
CA MET A 45 -9.77 10.97 -0.11
C MET A 45 -9.63 9.47 -0.40
N LEU A 46 -8.87 8.76 0.42
CA LEU A 46 -8.74 7.30 0.28
C LEU A 46 -10.09 6.61 0.53
N LYS A 47 -10.83 7.03 1.55
CA LYS A 47 -12.13 6.46 1.85
C LYS A 47 -13.10 6.68 0.69
N ARG A 48 -13.09 7.87 0.10
CA ARG A 48 -13.92 8.17 -1.07
C ARG A 48 -13.57 7.25 -2.24
N ARG A 49 -12.27 7.03 -2.48
CA ARG A 49 -11.81 6.12 -3.53
C ARG A 49 -12.28 4.68 -3.28
N GLU A 50 -12.15 4.21 -2.04
CA GLU A 50 -12.58 2.86 -1.68
C GLU A 50 -14.10 2.68 -1.81
N ASN A 51 -14.87 3.74 -1.54
CA ASN A 51 -16.33 3.68 -1.67
C ASN A 51 -16.79 3.56 -3.13
N LEU A 52 -15.95 3.95 -4.10
CA LEU A 52 -16.24 3.75 -5.52
C LEU A 52 -16.01 2.31 -5.97
N GLY A 53 -15.26 1.56 -5.20
CA GLY A 53 -14.91 0.17 -5.48
C GLY A 53 -13.64 -0.17 -4.73
N SER A 54 -13.60 -1.35 -4.12
CA SER A 54 -12.45 -1.77 -3.33
C SER A 54 -11.16 -1.84 -4.16
N THR A 55 -10.04 -1.45 -3.55
CA THR A 55 -8.72 -1.64 -4.14
C THR A 55 -8.13 -3.00 -3.81
N GLY A 56 -8.90 -3.90 -3.19
CA GLY A 56 -8.52 -5.29 -2.99
C GLY A 56 -8.56 -6.04 -4.30
N ILE A 57 -7.39 -6.42 -4.83
CA ILE A 57 -7.25 -6.99 -6.18
C ILE A 57 -7.27 -8.51 -6.20
N GLY A 58 -7.49 -9.14 -5.05
CA GLY A 58 -7.45 -10.58 -4.92
C GLY A 58 -6.10 -11.08 -4.41
N ARG A 59 -6.02 -12.37 -4.10
CA ARG A 59 -4.82 -13.04 -3.60
C ARG A 59 -4.30 -12.44 -2.29
N GLY A 60 -5.21 -11.83 -1.52
CA GLY A 60 -4.87 -11.23 -0.22
C GLY A 60 -4.21 -9.86 -0.32
N ILE A 61 -4.27 -9.19 -1.46
CA ILE A 61 -3.56 -7.94 -1.71
C ILE A 61 -4.54 -6.81 -2.00
N ALA A 62 -4.29 -5.64 -1.41
CA ALA A 62 -5.01 -4.41 -1.72
C ALA A 62 -3.99 -3.30 -2.01
N ILE A 63 -4.38 -2.37 -2.87
CA ILE A 63 -3.54 -1.25 -3.27
C ILE A 63 -4.34 0.06 -3.09
N PRO A 64 -4.55 0.50 -1.83
CA PRO A 64 -5.18 1.81 -1.62
C PRO A 64 -4.34 2.89 -2.28
N HIS A 65 -4.97 3.72 -3.10
CA HIS A 65 -4.23 4.74 -3.84
C HIS A 65 -5.12 5.93 -4.16
N CYS A 66 -4.51 7.11 -4.21
CA CYS A 66 -5.20 8.33 -4.63
C CYS A 66 -4.18 9.43 -4.95
N ARG A 67 -4.66 10.51 -5.54
CA ARG A 67 -3.90 11.74 -5.66
C ARG A 67 -4.35 12.69 -4.56
N SER A 68 -3.43 13.46 -3.98
CA SER A 68 -3.74 14.38 -2.90
C SER A 68 -2.74 15.51 -2.83
N LEU A 69 -3.21 16.71 -2.49
CA LEU A 69 -2.37 17.89 -2.27
C LEU A 69 -1.51 17.77 -1.01
N VAL A 70 -1.78 16.79 -0.15
CA VAL A 70 -1.01 16.65 1.10
C VAL A 70 0.41 16.14 0.88
N VAL A 71 0.71 15.65 -0.33
CA VAL A 71 2.06 15.23 -0.70
C VAL A 71 2.56 16.07 -1.88
N ASN A 72 3.87 16.31 -1.94
CA ASN A 72 4.49 17.04 -3.04
C ASN A 72 5.27 16.13 -3.98
N LYS A 73 5.34 14.85 -3.67
CA LYS A 73 5.95 13.81 -4.50
C LYS A 73 5.26 12.49 -4.21
N LEU A 74 5.51 11.48 -5.04
CA LEU A 74 4.97 10.15 -4.82
C LEU A 74 5.42 9.60 -3.47
N ARG A 75 4.48 9.11 -2.68
CA ARG A 75 4.74 8.48 -1.38
C ARG A 75 4.09 7.11 -1.36
N VAL A 76 4.78 6.14 -0.79
CA VAL A 76 4.29 4.77 -0.68
C VAL A 76 4.52 4.23 0.72
N ALA A 77 3.72 3.24 1.11
CA ALA A 77 3.89 2.50 2.34
C ALA A 77 3.40 1.06 2.14
N PHE A 78 3.91 0.16 2.95
CA PHE A 78 3.46 -1.24 2.95
C PHE A 78 3.07 -1.66 4.35
N GLY A 79 1.96 -2.39 4.47
CA GLY A 79 1.52 -2.96 5.73
C GLY A 79 1.07 -4.40 5.54
N ARG A 80 1.23 -5.21 6.59
CA ARG A 80 0.77 -6.60 6.60
C ARG A 80 -0.08 -6.86 7.84
N LYS A 81 -1.19 -7.58 7.64
CA LYS A 81 -2.06 -8.03 8.72
C LYS A 81 -2.22 -9.55 8.60
N PRO A 82 -1.43 -10.34 9.35
CA PRO A 82 -1.46 -11.80 9.21
C PRO A 82 -2.83 -12.43 9.47
N ALA A 83 -3.65 -11.83 10.34
CA ALA A 83 -5.00 -12.32 10.60
C ALA A 83 -5.97 -12.05 9.45
N GLY A 84 -5.63 -11.13 8.55
CA GLY A 84 -6.49 -10.74 7.44
C GLY A 84 -7.55 -9.72 7.84
N VAL A 85 -8.06 -9.00 6.85
CA VAL A 85 -9.07 -7.97 7.03
C VAL A 85 -10.11 -8.08 5.90
N ASP A 86 -11.39 -7.93 6.26
CA ASP A 86 -12.44 -7.81 5.26
C ASP A 86 -12.31 -6.43 4.60
N PHE A 87 -11.77 -6.42 3.40
CA PHE A 87 -11.53 -5.20 2.62
C PHE A 87 -12.50 -5.07 1.44
N LYS A 88 -13.50 -5.94 1.40
CA LYS A 88 -14.47 -6.01 0.28
C LYS A 88 -13.74 -6.25 -1.04
N ALA A 89 -12.72 -7.09 -1.01
CA ALA A 89 -11.90 -7.39 -2.19
C ALA A 89 -12.74 -8.01 -3.32
N ILE A 90 -12.22 -7.91 -4.54
CA ILE A 90 -12.92 -8.38 -5.73
C ILE A 90 -13.21 -9.89 -5.68
N ASP A 91 -12.37 -10.67 -5.01
CA ASP A 91 -12.55 -12.13 -4.84
C ASP A 91 -13.28 -12.50 -3.57
N GLU A 92 -13.76 -11.50 -2.80
CA GLU A 92 -14.47 -11.68 -1.54
C GLU A 92 -13.64 -12.38 -0.44
N GLU A 93 -12.32 -12.49 -0.65
CA GLU A 93 -11.42 -13.10 0.33
C GLU A 93 -10.75 -12.04 1.20
N PRO A 94 -10.24 -12.41 2.39
CA PRO A 94 -9.53 -11.46 3.25
C PRO A 94 -8.29 -10.89 2.58
N VAL A 95 -7.92 -9.68 2.99
CA VAL A 95 -6.69 -9.01 2.53
C VAL A 95 -5.68 -9.03 3.68
N PHE A 96 -4.44 -9.40 3.35
CA PHE A 96 -3.34 -9.49 4.32
C PHE A 96 -2.23 -8.49 4.03
N PHE A 97 -2.11 -8.02 2.79
CA PHE A 97 -1.00 -7.19 2.32
C PHE A 97 -1.54 -5.93 1.67
N PHE A 98 -1.03 -4.78 2.13
CA PHE A 98 -1.56 -3.48 1.74
C PHE A 98 -0.45 -2.59 1.20
N PHE A 99 -0.60 -2.10 -0.02
CA PHE A 99 0.33 -1.15 -0.63
C PHE A 99 -0.38 0.20 -0.76
N LEU A 100 0.06 1.19 0.00
CA LEU A 100 -0.49 2.55 -0.10
C LEU A 100 0.33 3.34 -1.11
N ILE A 101 -0.35 4.02 -2.04
CA ILE A 101 0.30 4.88 -3.02
C ILE A 101 -0.43 6.22 -3.04
N VAL A 102 0.30 7.31 -2.80
CA VAL A 102 -0.25 8.67 -2.83
C VAL A 102 0.64 9.53 -3.71
N ALA A 103 0.03 10.21 -4.67
CA ALA A 103 0.74 11.11 -5.57
C ALA A 103 0.10 12.50 -5.56
N PRO A 104 0.87 13.56 -5.83
CA PRO A 104 0.27 14.89 -5.99
C PRO A 104 -0.59 14.93 -7.24
N PRO A 105 -1.59 15.85 -7.31
CA PRO A 105 -2.45 15.98 -8.49
C PRO A 105 -1.69 16.28 -9.77
N LEU A 106 -0.62 17.05 -9.66
CA LEU A 106 0.27 17.38 -10.78
C LEU A 106 1.66 16.85 -10.43
N GLU A 107 1.97 15.67 -10.93
CA GLU A 107 3.24 15.01 -10.67
C GLU A 107 4.15 15.15 -11.90
N VAL A 108 5.23 15.94 -11.76
CA VAL A 108 6.15 16.21 -12.85
C VAL A 108 6.82 14.92 -13.35
N SER A 109 7.23 14.04 -12.44
CA SER A 109 7.90 12.78 -12.78
C SER A 109 6.97 11.74 -13.39
N ASN A 110 5.65 11.92 -13.23
CA ASN A 110 4.62 11.03 -13.79
C ASN A 110 4.86 9.55 -13.46
N GLN A 111 5.14 9.25 -12.20
CA GLN A 111 5.47 7.88 -11.75
C GLN A 111 4.27 7.12 -11.15
N TYR A 112 3.16 7.80 -10.92
CA TYR A 112 2.00 7.21 -10.23
C TYR A 112 1.48 5.94 -10.89
N LEU A 113 1.11 6.02 -12.16
CA LEU A 113 0.59 4.86 -12.88
C LEU A 113 1.66 3.76 -13.09
N PRO A 114 2.91 4.09 -13.44
CA PRO A 114 3.95 3.07 -13.52
C PRO A 114 4.18 2.32 -12.20
N VAL A 115 4.20 3.02 -11.06
CA VAL A 115 4.37 2.37 -9.74
C VAL A 115 3.18 1.47 -9.44
N LEU A 116 1.97 1.96 -9.67
CA LEU A 116 0.75 1.17 -9.46
C LEU A 116 0.79 -0.10 -10.32
N GLY A 117 1.16 0.02 -11.60
CA GLY A 117 1.28 -1.11 -12.50
C GLY A 117 2.33 -2.11 -12.07
N LYS A 118 3.49 -1.64 -11.59
CA LYS A 118 4.55 -2.53 -11.10
C LYS A 118 4.12 -3.30 -9.87
N ILE A 119 3.43 -2.65 -8.95
CA ILE A 119 2.93 -3.34 -7.75
C ILE A 119 1.89 -4.38 -8.13
N ALA A 120 0.99 -4.05 -9.04
CA ALA A 120 -0.01 -5.02 -9.52
C ALA A 120 0.67 -6.22 -10.18
N GLN A 121 1.68 -5.99 -10.98
CA GLN A 121 2.44 -7.05 -11.64
C GLN A 121 3.20 -7.92 -10.64
N PHE A 122 3.89 -7.29 -9.69
CA PHE A 122 4.59 -7.99 -8.60
C PHE A 122 3.61 -8.89 -7.85
N SER A 123 2.40 -8.39 -7.58
CA SER A 123 1.38 -9.11 -6.85
C SER A 123 0.88 -10.37 -7.57
N LYS A 124 1.08 -10.46 -8.88
CA LYS A 124 0.66 -11.63 -9.66
C LYS A 124 1.69 -12.77 -9.65
N GLU A 125 2.90 -12.52 -9.17
CA GLU A 125 3.92 -13.56 -9.06
C GLU A 125 3.41 -14.66 -8.11
N PRO A 126 3.46 -15.94 -8.51
CA PRO A 126 2.81 -17.01 -7.74
C PRO A 126 3.29 -17.16 -6.30
N ASP A 127 4.57 -16.89 -6.04
CA ASP A 127 5.17 -17.06 -4.72
C ASP A 127 5.13 -15.80 -3.85
N VAL A 128 4.67 -14.66 -4.38
CA VAL A 128 4.72 -13.40 -3.64
C VAL A 128 3.87 -13.40 -2.38
N PRO A 129 2.59 -13.85 -2.39
CA PRO A 129 1.82 -13.87 -1.14
C PRO A 129 2.51 -14.67 -0.04
N GLN A 130 3.05 -15.82 -0.34
CA GLN A 130 3.76 -16.65 0.65
C GLN A 130 5.05 -15.97 1.12
N ARG A 131 5.79 -15.35 0.21
CA ARG A 131 7.02 -14.64 0.55
C ARG A 131 6.74 -13.43 1.44
N LEU A 132 5.67 -12.68 1.16
CA LEU A 132 5.25 -11.56 2.00
C LEU A 132 4.83 -12.02 3.40
N LEU A 133 4.17 -13.16 3.48
CA LEU A 133 3.75 -13.70 4.77
C LEU A 133 4.95 -14.14 5.62
N SER A 134 6.04 -14.54 5.00
CA SER A 134 7.24 -15.06 5.66
C SER A 134 8.20 -13.97 6.14
N LEU A 135 7.97 -12.70 5.81
CA LEU A 135 8.86 -11.61 6.22
C LEU A 135 8.87 -11.45 7.73
N THR A 136 10.06 -11.22 8.29
CA THR A 136 10.24 -10.95 9.72
C THR A 136 10.84 -9.58 9.99
N GLN A 137 11.46 -8.94 8.99
CA GLN A 137 12.08 -7.63 9.11
C GLN A 137 11.77 -6.78 7.88
N PRO A 138 11.59 -5.47 8.04
CA PRO A 138 11.32 -4.58 6.90
C PRO A 138 12.37 -4.64 5.78
N ALA A 139 13.65 -4.81 6.14
CA ALA A 139 14.71 -4.91 5.13
C ALA A 139 14.49 -6.09 4.17
N GLN A 140 13.84 -7.15 4.62
CA GLN A 140 13.55 -8.32 3.79
C GLN A 140 12.51 -7.99 2.72
N PHE A 141 11.58 -7.06 3.01
CA PHE A 141 10.63 -6.60 2.01
C PHE A 141 11.35 -5.90 0.85
N LEU A 142 12.29 -5.02 1.19
CA LEU A 142 13.08 -4.33 0.17
C LEU A 142 13.91 -5.32 -0.65
N ALA A 143 14.51 -6.32 0.00
CA ALA A 143 15.27 -7.36 -0.68
C ALA A 143 14.39 -8.17 -1.62
N LEU A 144 13.15 -8.46 -1.23
CA LEU A 144 12.21 -9.18 -2.07
C LEU A 144 11.87 -8.38 -3.34
N LEU A 145 11.65 -7.09 -3.22
CA LEU A 145 11.40 -6.24 -4.39
C LEU A 145 12.59 -6.28 -5.35
N GLU A 146 13.81 -6.19 -4.80
CA GLU A 146 15.03 -6.25 -5.60
C GLU A 146 15.19 -7.60 -6.28
N GLU A 147 14.94 -8.69 -5.56
CA GLU A 147 15.02 -10.04 -6.09
C GLU A 147 14.07 -10.22 -7.28
N LYS A 148 12.87 -9.67 -7.20
CA LYS A 148 11.87 -9.79 -8.26
C LYS A 148 12.10 -8.81 -9.41
N GLY A 149 13.05 -7.90 -9.29
CA GLY A 149 13.41 -6.98 -10.38
C GLY A 149 12.34 -5.93 -10.68
N VAL A 150 11.56 -5.53 -9.69
CA VAL A 150 10.50 -4.54 -9.86
C VAL A 150 10.86 -3.15 -9.36
#